data_19fb9132639b60addb34a974786edee8
#
_entry.id   19fb9132639b60addb34a974786edee8
#
_cell.length_a   1.000
_cell.length_b   1.000
_cell.length_c   1.000
_cell.angle_alpha   90.00
_cell.angle_beta   90.00
_cell.angle_gamma   90.00
#
_symmetry.space_group_name_H-M   'P 1'
#
loop_
_entity.id
_entity.type
_entity.pdbx_description
1 polymer ?
#
loop_
_entity_poly.entity_id
_entity_poly.type
_entity_poly.pdbx_seq_one_letter_code
_entity_poly.pdbx_strand_id
1 'polypeptide(L)'
;VTSAGPADDAAGRSDSEVLPDLGTILSVWAHPDDESYSCAGLMAAAVRAGRRVVCVTATRGELGSTDPDRWPPGPSLAAVRSAELAQCLAEIGVTEHIWLDYPDGGCADVDAAEATARIRAIVEDVAPDTVLTFGPDGATYHPDHIAVSGWTTAAVAGSSARLHYATTTYEWNERVSQFIDPALVMMEDREPLLHSSEECSIYVILTGDLLELKWHAMLRQESQVGALIDIAGPDAFRELLATEAFRDAADEA
;
A
#
# COMPACT_ATOMS: atom_id res chain seq x y z
N VAL A 1 57.16 -17.20 -13.69
CA VAL A 1 55.85 -17.49 -14.22
C VAL A 1 54.85 -17.20 -13.11
N THR A 2 54.37 -15.97 -13.07
CA THR A 2 53.34 -15.51 -12.14
C THR A 2 51.99 -15.54 -12.89
N SER A 3 51.08 -16.41 -12.44
CA SER A 3 49.71 -16.46 -12.91
C SER A 3 48.91 -15.39 -12.15
N ALA A 4 48.42 -14.40 -12.89
CA ALA A 4 47.42 -13.49 -12.40
C ALA A 4 46.07 -14.21 -12.39
N GLY A 5 45.41 -14.25 -11.22
CA GLY A 5 44.04 -14.66 -11.08
C GLY A 5 43.07 -13.59 -11.64
N PRO A 6 41.86 -13.98 -12.03
CA PRO A 6 40.93 -13.01 -12.55
C PRO A 6 40.46 -12.05 -11.44
N ALA A 7 40.54 -10.76 -11.76
CA ALA A 7 39.99 -9.70 -10.93
C ALA A 7 38.45 -9.85 -10.86
N ASP A 8 37.93 -9.83 -9.64
CA ASP A 8 36.52 -9.68 -9.33
C ASP A 8 36.04 -8.33 -9.90
N ASP A 9 35.31 -8.38 -11.00
CA ASP A 9 34.60 -7.24 -11.58
C ASP A 9 33.19 -7.18 -10.97
N ALA A 10 33.12 -6.94 -9.66
CA ALA A 10 31.93 -6.61 -8.95
C ALA A 10 31.73 -5.08 -8.95
N ALA A 11 31.81 -4.47 -10.13
CA ALA A 11 31.54 -3.05 -10.29
C ALA A 11 30.12 -2.86 -10.81
N GLY A 12 29.23 -2.41 -9.90
CA GLY A 12 28.19 -1.42 -10.18
C GLY A 12 27.14 -1.83 -11.22
N ARG A 13 26.27 -2.80 -10.90
CA ARG A 13 24.92 -2.72 -11.43
C ARG A 13 24.19 -1.61 -10.67
N SER A 14 24.10 -0.44 -11.26
CA SER A 14 23.07 0.53 -10.90
C SER A 14 21.75 -0.04 -11.43
N ASP A 15 21.08 -0.78 -10.59
CA ASP A 15 19.72 -1.24 -10.86
C ASP A 15 18.80 -0.03 -10.76
N SER A 16 18.73 0.77 -11.84
CA SER A 16 17.54 1.55 -12.12
C SER A 16 16.52 0.54 -12.63
N GLU A 17 15.83 -0.13 -11.71
CA GLU A 17 14.61 -0.85 -12.06
C GLU A 17 13.72 0.10 -12.84
N VAL A 18 13.38 -0.28 -14.06
CA VAL A 18 12.46 0.46 -14.89
C VAL A 18 11.08 0.20 -14.32
N LEU A 19 10.66 1.06 -13.38
CA LEU A 19 9.32 1.00 -12.82
C LEU A 19 8.31 1.30 -13.93
N PRO A 20 7.13 0.67 -13.90
CA PRO A 20 6.10 0.92 -14.90
C PRO A 20 5.66 2.39 -14.86
N ASP A 21 5.48 3.01 -16.01
CA ASP A 21 4.84 4.33 -16.10
C ASP A 21 3.33 4.15 -15.89
N LEU A 22 2.85 4.48 -14.72
CA LEU A 22 1.45 4.35 -14.33
C LEU A 22 0.61 5.58 -14.69
N GLY A 23 1.23 6.64 -15.24
CA GLY A 23 0.55 7.90 -15.55
C GLY A 23 0.08 8.62 -14.27
N THR A 24 -1.09 9.24 -14.34
CA THR A 24 -1.78 9.83 -13.19
C THR A 24 -2.32 8.70 -12.31
N ILE A 25 -1.94 8.67 -11.03
CA ILE A 25 -2.36 7.64 -10.07
C ILE A 25 -3.44 8.17 -9.14
N LEU A 26 -4.51 7.40 -8.98
CA LEU A 26 -5.46 7.51 -7.88
C LEU A 26 -5.31 6.26 -7.01
N SER A 27 -4.91 6.41 -5.76
CA SER A 27 -4.85 5.30 -4.79
C SER A 27 -5.97 5.44 -3.76
N VAL A 28 -6.73 4.36 -3.49
CA VAL A 28 -7.92 4.40 -2.63
C VAL A 28 -7.81 3.31 -1.57
N TRP A 29 -7.78 3.72 -0.29
CA TRP A 29 -7.48 2.85 0.85
C TRP A 29 -8.48 3.05 1.99
N ALA A 30 -8.54 2.10 2.89
CA ALA A 30 -9.46 2.12 4.03
C ALA A 30 -8.91 2.97 5.20
N HIS A 31 -7.65 2.74 5.56
CA HIS A 31 -7.05 3.32 6.75
C HIS A 31 -5.73 4.04 6.43
N PRO A 32 -5.30 4.99 7.27
CA PRO A 32 -3.92 5.49 7.22
C PRO A 32 -2.93 4.34 7.48
N ASP A 33 -2.01 4.11 6.60
CA ASP A 33 -0.95 3.10 6.48
C ASP A 33 -1.11 2.13 5.29
N ASP A 34 -2.31 1.82 4.86
CA ASP A 34 -2.57 0.91 3.74
C ASP A 34 -1.82 1.33 2.47
N GLU A 35 -1.83 2.64 2.16
CA GLU A 35 -1.12 3.20 1.01
C GLU A 35 0.38 3.00 1.11
N SER A 36 0.90 3.06 2.33
CA SER A 36 2.32 2.96 2.60
C SER A 36 2.81 1.53 2.49
N TYR A 37 2.05 0.58 3.02
CA TYR A 37 2.33 -0.84 2.82
C TYR A 37 2.27 -1.23 1.35
N SER A 38 1.20 -0.81 0.66
CA SER A 38 0.86 -1.33 -0.66
C SER A 38 1.61 -0.68 -1.81
N CYS A 39 1.81 0.66 -1.81
CA CYS A 39 2.27 1.37 -3.00
C CYS A 39 3.09 2.65 -2.77
N ALA A 40 3.67 2.88 -1.60
CA ALA A 40 4.44 4.11 -1.35
C ALA A 40 5.63 4.28 -2.30
N GLY A 41 6.30 3.18 -2.67
CA GLY A 41 7.41 3.21 -3.63
C GLY A 41 6.94 3.57 -5.04
N LEU A 42 5.85 2.98 -5.52
CA LEU A 42 5.24 3.30 -6.81
C LEU A 42 4.76 4.75 -6.86
N MET A 43 4.08 5.24 -5.80
CA MET A 43 3.65 6.63 -5.70
C MET A 43 4.84 7.60 -5.72
N ALA A 44 5.88 7.30 -4.93
CA ALA A 44 7.09 8.11 -4.89
C ALA A 44 7.80 8.18 -6.26
N ALA A 45 7.89 7.05 -6.95
CA ALA A 45 8.47 6.99 -8.29
C ALA A 45 7.66 7.79 -9.30
N ALA A 46 6.33 7.70 -9.25
CA ALA A 46 5.44 8.50 -10.10
C ALA A 46 5.62 10.00 -9.86
N VAL A 47 5.66 10.44 -8.59
CA VAL A 47 5.93 11.85 -8.23
C VAL A 47 7.29 12.31 -8.76
N ARG A 48 8.35 11.50 -8.57
CA ARG A 48 9.69 11.80 -9.11
C ARG A 48 9.71 11.91 -10.64
N ALA A 49 8.85 11.16 -11.31
CA ALA A 49 8.65 11.25 -12.77
C ALA A 49 7.75 12.43 -13.20
N GLY A 50 7.31 13.27 -12.26
CA GLY A 50 6.44 14.43 -12.53
C GLY A 50 4.98 14.05 -12.81
N ARG A 51 4.55 12.85 -12.40
CA ARG A 51 3.16 12.40 -12.51
C ARG A 51 2.33 12.90 -11.33
N ARG A 52 1.05 13.17 -11.59
CA ARG A 52 0.06 13.49 -10.54
C ARG A 52 -0.27 12.23 -9.75
N VAL A 53 -0.28 12.34 -8.42
CA VAL A 53 -0.69 11.26 -7.52
C VAL A 53 -1.69 11.81 -6.52
N VAL A 54 -2.86 11.18 -6.44
CA VAL A 54 -3.91 11.49 -5.47
C VAL A 54 -4.15 10.29 -4.59
N CYS A 55 -4.09 10.47 -3.27
CA CYS A 55 -4.40 9.43 -2.30
C CYS A 55 -5.76 9.70 -1.66
N VAL A 56 -6.59 8.66 -1.54
CA VAL A 56 -7.89 8.70 -0.86
C VAL A 56 -7.86 7.71 0.29
N THR A 57 -8.29 8.14 1.48
CA THR A 57 -8.42 7.28 2.65
C THR A 57 -9.82 7.36 3.21
N ALA A 58 -10.44 6.20 3.43
CA ALA A 58 -11.87 6.14 3.78
C ALA A 58 -12.13 6.55 5.23
N THR A 59 -11.30 6.11 6.18
CA THR A 59 -11.49 6.34 7.61
C THR A 59 -10.26 7.04 8.22
N ARG A 60 -10.35 7.44 9.48
CA ARG A 60 -9.18 7.97 10.19
C ARG A 60 -8.46 6.94 11.04
N GLY A 61 -8.90 5.69 11.00
CA GLY A 61 -8.27 4.57 11.68
C GLY A 61 -8.34 4.67 13.21
N GLU A 62 -9.41 5.24 13.75
CA GLU A 62 -9.54 5.56 15.17
C GLU A 62 -9.66 4.35 16.10
N LEU A 63 -9.90 3.16 15.57
CA LEU A 63 -10.00 1.92 16.35
C LEU A 63 -8.72 1.07 16.30
N GLY A 64 -7.88 1.26 15.27
CA GLY A 64 -6.66 0.49 15.06
C GLY A 64 -5.48 1.04 15.84
N SER A 65 -4.98 0.29 16.85
CA SER A 65 -3.79 0.64 17.61
C SER A 65 -2.94 -0.60 17.85
N THR A 66 -1.64 -0.50 17.58
CA THR A 66 -0.66 -1.55 17.91
C THR A 66 -0.11 -1.43 19.33
N ASP A 67 -0.35 -0.30 20.01
CA ASP A 67 -0.02 -0.02 21.40
C ASP A 67 -1.16 0.78 22.05
N PRO A 68 -2.25 0.12 22.52
CA PRO A 68 -3.41 0.79 23.10
C PRO A 68 -3.13 1.55 24.39
N ASP A 69 -2.07 1.22 25.10
CA ASP A 69 -1.67 1.94 26.33
C ASP A 69 -1.11 3.32 25.98
N ARG A 70 -0.35 3.41 24.91
CA ARG A 70 0.21 4.66 24.39
C ARG A 70 -0.77 5.39 23.45
N TRP A 71 -1.48 4.66 22.62
CA TRP A 71 -2.37 5.13 21.59
C TRP A 71 -3.79 4.55 21.78
N PRO A 72 -4.54 4.99 22.80
CA PRO A 72 -5.87 4.45 23.05
C PRO A 72 -6.83 4.76 21.90
N PRO A 73 -7.67 3.79 21.50
CA PRO A 73 -8.68 3.99 20.46
C PRO A 73 -9.58 5.19 20.72
N GLY A 74 -9.99 5.88 19.66
CA GLY A 74 -10.91 7.00 19.71
C GLY A 74 -10.42 8.26 18.99
N PRO A 75 -11.09 9.42 19.20
CA PRO A 75 -10.81 10.67 18.46
C PRO A 75 -9.36 11.17 18.59
N SER A 76 -8.69 10.85 19.70
CA SER A 76 -7.28 11.20 19.90
C SER A 76 -6.39 10.42 18.93
N LEU A 77 -6.64 9.13 18.75
CA LEU A 77 -5.92 8.29 17.81
C LEU A 77 -6.19 8.72 16.37
N ALA A 78 -7.46 9.04 16.02
CA ALA A 78 -7.80 9.61 14.71
C ALA A 78 -6.95 10.85 14.38
N ALA A 79 -6.74 11.75 15.33
CA ALA A 79 -5.92 12.94 15.14
C ALA A 79 -4.44 12.59 14.95
N VAL A 80 -3.91 11.63 15.71
CA VAL A 80 -2.54 11.12 15.58
C VAL A 80 -2.33 10.51 14.21
N ARG A 81 -3.16 9.51 13.81
CA ARG A 81 -3.04 8.81 12.52
C ARG A 81 -3.21 9.75 11.34
N SER A 82 -4.10 10.75 11.45
CA SER A 82 -4.24 11.78 10.40
C SER A 82 -2.96 12.61 10.22
N ALA A 83 -2.28 12.96 11.32
CA ALA A 83 -1.02 13.70 11.27
C ALA A 83 0.14 12.83 10.76
N GLU A 84 0.16 11.57 11.14
CA GLU A 84 1.14 10.56 10.68
C GLU A 84 1.00 10.34 9.17
N LEU A 85 -0.23 10.13 8.66
CA LEU A 85 -0.48 10.00 7.22
C LEU A 85 -0.02 11.23 6.44
N ALA A 86 -0.33 12.44 6.94
CA ALA A 86 0.11 13.67 6.28
C ALA A 86 1.64 13.76 6.18
N GLN A 87 2.38 13.34 7.22
CA GLN A 87 3.83 13.29 7.21
C GLN A 87 4.36 12.19 6.28
N CYS A 88 3.72 11.02 6.27
CA CYS A 88 4.05 9.91 5.39
C CYS A 88 3.91 10.31 3.92
N LEU A 89 2.78 10.87 3.52
CA LEU A 89 2.54 11.35 2.16
C LEU A 89 3.53 12.45 1.76
N ALA A 90 3.85 13.37 2.66
CA ALA A 90 4.85 14.40 2.42
C ALA A 90 6.25 13.83 2.20
N GLU A 91 6.64 12.76 2.90
CA GLU A 91 7.93 12.07 2.72
C GLU A 91 8.09 11.52 1.30
N ILE A 92 7.03 10.95 0.73
CA ILE A 92 7.03 10.42 -0.64
C ILE A 92 6.63 11.45 -1.70
N GLY A 93 6.39 12.71 -1.30
CA GLY A 93 6.10 13.83 -2.18
C GLY A 93 4.66 13.89 -2.70
N VAL A 94 3.75 13.09 -2.16
CA VAL A 94 2.31 13.16 -2.49
C VAL A 94 1.68 14.34 -1.75
N THR A 95 1.07 15.26 -2.50
CA THR A 95 0.51 16.50 -1.96
C THR A 95 -1.01 16.58 -2.05
N GLU A 96 -1.64 15.67 -2.79
CA GLU A 96 -3.10 15.61 -2.93
C GLU A 96 -3.65 14.42 -2.14
N HIS A 97 -4.43 14.73 -1.10
CA HIS A 97 -5.07 13.71 -0.26
C HIS A 97 -6.52 14.07 0.01
N ILE A 98 -7.40 13.06 -0.03
CA ILE A 98 -8.85 13.20 0.18
C ILE A 98 -9.31 12.22 1.27
N TRP A 99 -9.99 12.74 2.28
CA TRP A 99 -10.70 11.95 3.27
C TRP A 99 -12.14 11.65 2.82
N LEU A 100 -12.60 10.40 3.00
CA LEU A 100 -14.02 10.09 2.88
C LEU A 100 -14.74 10.24 4.22
N ASP A 101 -14.02 10.28 5.33
CA ASP A 101 -14.53 10.49 6.70
C ASP A 101 -15.63 9.50 7.12
N TYR A 102 -15.55 8.26 6.68
CA TYR A 102 -16.38 7.18 7.20
C TYR A 102 -15.83 6.71 8.56
N PRO A 103 -16.70 6.15 9.44
CA PRO A 103 -16.24 5.57 10.71
C PRO A 103 -15.31 4.38 10.47
N ASP A 104 -14.23 4.29 11.23
CA ASP A 104 -13.35 3.13 11.24
C ASP A 104 -14.08 1.90 11.78
N GLY A 105 -13.89 0.74 11.14
CA GLY A 105 -14.62 -0.50 11.41
C GLY A 105 -16.07 -0.48 10.91
N GLY A 106 -16.53 0.59 10.27
CA GLY A 106 -17.92 0.78 9.85
C GLY A 106 -18.14 0.85 8.35
N CYS A 107 -17.12 0.69 7.52
CA CYS A 107 -17.28 0.80 6.06
C CYS A 107 -18.28 -0.23 5.50
N ALA A 108 -18.33 -1.43 6.06
CA ALA A 108 -19.27 -2.45 5.63
C ALA A 108 -20.75 -2.07 5.83
N ASP A 109 -21.04 -1.13 6.75
CA ASP A 109 -22.40 -0.66 7.06
C ASP A 109 -22.77 0.61 6.26
N VAL A 110 -21.83 1.18 5.49
CA VAL A 110 -22.07 2.35 4.65
C VAL A 110 -22.92 1.96 3.44
N ASP A 111 -23.81 2.85 2.98
CA ASP A 111 -24.51 2.68 1.71
C ASP A 111 -23.48 2.61 0.55
N ALA A 112 -23.31 1.42 0.02
CA ALA A 112 -22.34 1.16 -1.04
C ALA A 112 -22.60 2.00 -2.31
N ALA A 113 -23.86 2.38 -2.60
CA ALA A 113 -24.16 3.21 -3.75
C ALA A 113 -23.72 4.67 -3.52
N GLU A 114 -23.89 5.19 -2.31
CA GLU A 114 -23.41 6.52 -1.92
C GLU A 114 -21.87 6.59 -1.96
N ALA A 115 -21.19 5.63 -1.32
CA ALA A 115 -19.74 5.57 -1.29
C ALA A 115 -19.14 5.42 -2.71
N THR A 116 -19.72 4.55 -3.54
CA THR A 116 -19.34 4.40 -4.95
C THR A 116 -19.51 5.71 -5.71
N ALA A 117 -20.61 6.44 -5.50
CA ALA A 117 -20.85 7.71 -6.18
C ALA A 117 -19.82 8.78 -5.79
N ARG A 118 -19.41 8.83 -4.50
CA ARG A 118 -18.35 9.74 -4.03
C ARG A 118 -17.00 9.41 -4.69
N ILE A 119 -16.60 8.14 -4.70
CA ILE A 119 -15.33 7.74 -5.34
C ILE A 119 -15.39 7.99 -6.84
N ARG A 120 -16.53 7.74 -7.50
CA ARG A 120 -16.72 8.01 -8.93
C ARG A 120 -16.52 9.50 -9.26
N ALA A 121 -17.05 10.39 -8.44
CA ALA A 121 -16.84 11.82 -8.61
C ALA A 121 -15.34 12.19 -8.50
N ILE A 122 -14.61 11.53 -7.61
CA ILE A 122 -13.15 11.70 -7.50
C ILE A 122 -12.44 11.16 -8.75
N VAL A 123 -12.82 9.97 -9.25
CA VAL A 123 -12.28 9.40 -10.50
C VAL A 123 -12.51 10.35 -11.69
N GLU A 124 -13.70 10.95 -11.78
CA GLU A 124 -14.06 11.91 -12.84
C GLU A 124 -13.22 13.21 -12.74
N ASP A 125 -13.00 13.73 -11.53
CA ASP A 125 -12.21 14.94 -11.29
C ASP A 125 -10.71 14.72 -11.52
N VAL A 126 -10.17 13.60 -11.01
CA VAL A 126 -8.75 13.26 -11.13
C VAL A 126 -8.40 12.81 -12.54
N ALA A 127 -9.32 12.13 -13.22
CA ALA A 127 -9.13 11.48 -14.52
C ALA A 127 -7.85 10.62 -14.56
N PRO A 128 -7.71 9.61 -13.66
CA PRO A 128 -6.49 8.84 -13.52
C PRO A 128 -6.26 7.91 -14.72
N ASP A 129 -4.99 7.64 -14.99
CA ASP A 129 -4.58 6.56 -15.89
C ASP A 129 -4.62 5.21 -15.18
N THR A 130 -4.32 5.23 -13.87
CA THR A 130 -4.22 4.05 -13.02
C THR A 130 -4.92 4.28 -11.68
N VAL A 131 -5.71 3.30 -11.26
CA VAL A 131 -6.31 3.23 -9.91
C VAL A 131 -5.72 2.04 -9.17
N LEU A 132 -5.25 2.28 -7.94
CA LEU A 132 -4.70 1.26 -7.04
C LEU A 132 -5.61 1.13 -5.82
N THR A 133 -5.99 -0.10 -5.45
CA THR A 133 -6.80 -0.39 -4.27
C THR A 133 -6.61 -1.84 -3.83
N PHE A 134 -7.34 -2.30 -2.83
CA PHE A 134 -7.36 -3.70 -2.41
C PHE A 134 -8.02 -4.61 -3.45
N GLY A 135 -7.65 -5.89 -3.44
CA GLY A 135 -8.42 -6.94 -4.09
C GLY A 135 -9.78 -7.21 -3.43
N PRO A 136 -10.63 -8.05 -4.02
CA PRO A 136 -11.95 -8.41 -3.46
C PRO A 136 -11.88 -9.06 -2.07
N ASP A 137 -10.74 -9.68 -1.74
CA ASP A 137 -10.44 -10.26 -0.43
C ASP A 137 -10.03 -9.21 0.63
N GLY A 138 -9.80 -7.95 0.20
CA GLY A 138 -9.31 -6.87 1.05
C GLY A 138 -7.87 -7.06 1.50
N ALA A 139 -7.08 -7.88 0.85
CA ALA A 139 -5.70 -8.27 1.19
C ALA A 139 -5.55 -8.99 2.55
N THR A 140 -6.24 -8.52 3.59
CA THR A 140 -6.20 -9.06 4.96
C THR A 140 -7.55 -9.58 5.45
N TYR A 141 -8.55 -9.62 4.58
CA TYR A 141 -9.96 -9.92 4.90
C TYR A 141 -10.62 -8.90 5.86
N HIS A 142 -10.02 -7.73 6.04
CA HIS A 142 -10.62 -6.69 6.85
C HIS A 142 -11.94 -6.19 6.20
N PRO A 143 -13.07 -6.10 6.93
CA PRO A 143 -14.36 -5.71 6.34
C PRO A 143 -14.33 -4.35 5.65
N ASP A 144 -13.59 -3.37 6.20
CA ASP A 144 -13.43 -2.05 5.60
C ASP A 144 -12.64 -2.11 4.28
N HIS A 145 -11.59 -2.95 4.20
CA HIS A 145 -10.81 -3.13 2.97
C HIS A 145 -11.69 -3.73 1.86
N ILE A 146 -12.49 -4.76 2.20
CA ILE A 146 -13.43 -5.40 1.26
C ILE A 146 -14.46 -4.39 0.78
N ALA A 147 -15.01 -3.56 1.67
CA ALA A 147 -15.98 -2.53 1.32
C ALA A 147 -15.37 -1.49 0.37
N VAL A 148 -14.18 -0.95 0.71
CA VAL A 148 -13.46 0.04 -0.12
C VAL A 148 -13.07 -0.54 -1.48
N SER A 149 -12.62 -1.80 -1.53
CA SER A 149 -12.37 -2.52 -2.79
C SER A 149 -13.62 -2.55 -3.67
N GLY A 150 -14.76 -2.96 -3.12
CA GLY A 150 -16.01 -3.04 -3.85
C GLY A 150 -16.51 -1.68 -4.37
N TRP A 151 -16.43 -0.63 -3.54
CA TRP A 151 -16.80 0.73 -3.94
C TRP A 151 -15.92 1.26 -5.06
N THR A 152 -14.60 1.07 -4.93
CA THR A 152 -13.62 1.54 -5.91
C THR A 152 -13.79 0.81 -7.25
N THR A 153 -13.97 -0.51 -7.22
CA THR A 153 -14.25 -1.32 -8.41
C THR A 153 -15.48 -0.83 -9.15
N ALA A 154 -16.59 -0.62 -8.41
CA ALA A 154 -17.82 -0.12 -9.01
C ALA A 154 -17.69 1.34 -9.51
N ALA A 155 -16.88 2.16 -8.84
CA ALA A 155 -16.65 3.55 -9.23
C ALA A 155 -15.85 3.69 -10.52
N VAL A 156 -14.85 2.83 -10.71
CA VAL A 156 -13.97 2.83 -11.89
C VAL A 156 -14.65 2.22 -13.12
N ALA A 157 -15.69 1.39 -12.92
CA ALA A 157 -16.38 0.72 -14.00
C ALA A 157 -16.91 1.72 -15.05
N GLY A 158 -16.50 1.51 -16.31
CA GLY A 158 -16.85 2.37 -17.45
C GLY A 158 -15.94 3.58 -17.63
N SER A 159 -14.95 3.81 -16.78
CA SER A 159 -13.88 4.80 -17.01
C SER A 159 -12.80 4.24 -17.95
N SER A 160 -11.83 5.07 -18.32
CA SER A 160 -10.65 4.65 -19.09
C SER A 160 -9.47 4.23 -18.19
N ALA A 161 -9.60 4.38 -16.88
CA ALA A 161 -8.56 4.04 -15.92
C ALA A 161 -8.35 2.52 -15.82
N ARG A 162 -7.10 2.10 -15.72
CA ARG A 162 -6.76 0.70 -15.36
C ARG A 162 -6.86 0.53 -13.86
N LEU A 163 -7.60 -0.46 -13.42
CA LEU A 163 -7.75 -0.80 -12.01
C LEU A 163 -6.83 -1.96 -11.66
N HIS A 164 -6.04 -1.79 -10.61
CA HIS A 164 -5.14 -2.81 -10.10
C HIS A 164 -5.40 -3.07 -8.62
N TYR A 165 -5.41 -4.34 -8.25
CA TYR A 165 -5.65 -4.84 -6.91
C TYR A 165 -4.34 -5.21 -6.22
N ALA A 166 -4.08 -4.60 -5.07
CA ALA A 166 -2.98 -5.01 -4.22
C ALA A 166 -3.10 -6.50 -3.86
N THR A 167 -2.00 -7.21 -3.94
CA THR A 167 -1.97 -8.65 -3.70
C THR A 167 -0.71 -9.08 -2.96
N THR A 168 -0.78 -10.24 -2.31
CA THR A 168 0.35 -10.90 -1.68
C THR A 168 0.87 -12.01 -2.58
N THR A 169 2.19 -12.13 -2.73
CA THR A 169 2.77 -13.17 -3.59
C THR A 169 3.39 -14.31 -2.79
N TYR A 170 3.47 -15.51 -3.43
CA TYR A 170 4.18 -16.66 -2.84
C TYR A 170 5.62 -16.30 -2.50
N GLU A 171 6.30 -15.54 -3.36
CA GLU A 171 7.69 -15.14 -3.21
C GLU A 171 7.88 -14.18 -2.04
N TRP A 172 6.94 -13.23 -1.84
CA TRP A 172 6.92 -12.36 -0.69
C TRP A 172 6.67 -13.17 0.59
N ASN A 173 5.66 -14.02 0.59
CA ASN A 173 5.28 -14.84 1.74
C ASN A 173 6.41 -15.78 2.18
N GLU A 174 7.10 -16.44 1.25
CA GLU A 174 8.25 -17.30 1.55
C GLU A 174 9.39 -16.50 2.20
N ARG A 175 9.66 -15.30 1.70
CA ARG A 175 10.71 -14.43 2.23
C ARG A 175 10.37 -13.88 3.62
N VAL A 176 9.14 -13.38 3.80
CA VAL A 176 8.71 -12.72 5.03
C VAL A 176 8.43 -13.71 6.16
N SER A 177 7.94 -14.92 5.85
CA SER A 177 7.68 -15.98 6.84
C SER A 177 8.92 -16.43 7.61
N GLN A 178 10.12 -16.09 7.14
CA GLN A 178 11.37 -16.35 7.87
C GLN A 178 11.54 -15.44 9.10
N PHE A 179 10.82 -14.33 9.15
CA PHE A 179 10.96 -13.29 10.18
C PHE A 179 9.68 -13.07 10.98
N ILE A 180 8.53 -13.15 10.31
CA ILE A 180 7.21 -12.88 10.87
C ILE A 180 6.22 -13.91 10.32
N ASP A 181 5.26 -14.30 11.12
CA ASP A 181 4.12 -15.09 10.64
C ASP A 181 3.13 -14.16 9.90
N PRO A 182 2.95 -14.28 8.58
CA PRO A 182 2.03 -13.43 7.84
C PRO A 182 0.57 -13.54 8.29
N ALA A 183 0.19 -14.66 8.93
CA ALA A 183 -1.16 -14.83 9.46
C ALA A 183 -1.47 -13.86 10.61
N LEU A 184 -0.46 -13.27 11.26
CA LEU A 184 -0.67 -12.30 12.35
C LEU A 184 -1.37 -11.00 11.91
N VAL A 185 -1.34 -10.70 10.60
CA VAL A 185 -2.01 -9.51 10.04
C VAL A 185 -3.32 -9.85 9.33
N MET A 186 -3.68 -11.15 9.26
CA MET A 186 -4.94 -11.58 8.66
C MET A 186 -6.09 -11.50 9.67
N MET A 187 -7.27 -11.17 9.17
CA MET A 187 -8.49 -11.20 9.97
C MET A 187 -9.07 -12.64 10.01
N GLU A 188 -9.75 -12.97 11.11
CA GLU A 188 -10.50 -14.22 11.26
C GLU A 188 -9.68 -15.51 11.16
N ASP A 189 -8.41 -15.49 11.57
CA ASP A 189 -7.48 -16.64 11.50
C ASP A 189 -7.41 -17.28 10.10
N ARG A 190 -7.53 -16.47 9.05
CA ARG A 190 -7.43 -16.90 7.66
C ARG A 190 -6.00 -16.93 7.17
N GLU A 191 -5.73 -17.80 6.22
CA GLU A 191 -4.48 -17.76 5.47
C GLU A 191 -4.54 -16.67 4.40
N PRO A 192 -3.41 -15.97 4.12
CA PRO A 192 -3.38 -14.98 3.05
C PRO A 192 -3.69 -15.60 1.69
N LEU A 193 -4.44 -14.90 0.85
CA LEU A 193 -4.61 -15.28 -0.54
C LEU A 193 -3.32 -14.95 -1.30
N LEU A 194 -2.67 -15.99 -1.83
CA LEU A 194 -1.38 -15.84 -2.49
C LEU A 194 -1.49 -16.05 -4.00
N HIS A 195 -0.76 -15.22 -4.75
CA HIS A 195 -0.60 -15.32 -6.19
C HIS A 195 0.87 -15.48 -6.56
N SER A 196 1.18 -15.95 -7.76
CA SER A 196 2.56 -15.93 -8.23
C SER A 196 2.92 -14.52 -8.73
N SER A 197 4.20 -14.16 -8.68
CA SER A 197 4.66 -12.90 -9.27
C SER A 197 4.38 -12.79 -10.77
N GLU A 198 4.25 -13.93 -11.47
CA GLU A 198 3.90 -13.99 -12.90
C GLU A 198 2.43 -13.60 -13.17
N GLU A 199 1.54 -13.75 -12.18
CA GLU A 199 0.14 -13.32 -12.26
C GLU A 199 -0.05 -11.83 -11.97
N CYS A 200 1.02 -11.14 -11.55
CA CYS A 200 0.98 -9.73 -11.24
C CYS A 200 1.16 -8.88 -12.50
N SER A 201 0.27 -7.93 -12.72
CA SER A 201 0.42 -6.89 -13.75
C SER A 201 1.46 -5.83 -13.36
N ILE A 202 1.69 -5.67 -12.05
CA ILE A 202 2.75 -4.85 -11.45
C ILE A 202 3.41 -5.71 -10.37
N TYR A 203 4.71 -5.95 -10.51
CA TYR A 203 5.52 -6.62 -9.50
C TYR A 203 6.87 -5.91 -9.40
N VAL A 204 7.12 -5.32 -8.25
CA VAL A 204 8.34 -4.53 -8.01
C VAL A 204 8.97 -4.94 -6.69
N ILE A 205 10.27 -5.16 -6.71
CA ILE A 205 11.09 -5.28 -5.50
C ILE A 205 11.87 -3.98 -5.36
N LEU A 206 11.46 -3.13 -4.44
CA LEU A 206 12.10 -1.86 -4.18
C LEU A 206 13.49 -2.06 -3.62
N THR A 207 14.44 -1.27 -4.10
CA THR A 207 15.83 -1.26 -3.65
C THR A 207 16.34 0.18 -3.52
N GLY A 208 17.52 0.36 -2.92
CA GLY A 208 18.19 1.65 -2.85
C GLY A 208 17.30 2.78 -2.33
N ASP A 209 17.30 3.91 -3.03
CA ASP A 209 16.64 5.15 -2.60
C ASP A 209 15.11 5.04 -2.46
N LEU A 210 14.45 4.20 -3.26
CA LEU A 210 13.00 4.04 -3.17
C LEU A 210 12.59 3.21 -1.96
N LEU A 211 13.34 2.16 -1.63
CA LEU A 211 13.11 1.39 -0.41
C LEU A 211 13.37 2.25 0.84
N GLU A 212 14.45 3.02 0.85
CA GLU A 212 14.74 3.95 1.95
C GLU A 212 13.65 5.02 2.10
N LEU A 213 13.13 5.54 0.99
CA LEU A 213 12.05 6.51 1.02
C LEU A 213 10.76 5.91 1.61
N LYS A 214 10.37 4.70 1.15
CA LYS A 214 9.24 3.96 1.70
C LYS A 214 9.44 3.66 3.19
N TRP A 215 10.64 3.23 3.58
CA TRP A 215 11.00 3.00 4.98
C TRP A 215 10.80 4.26 5.84
N HIS A 216 11.31 5.42 5.39
CA HIS A 216 11.14 6.68 6.11
C HIS A 216 9.67 7.13 6.18
N ALA A 217 8.91 6.91 5.11
CA ALA A 217 7.47 7.18 5.10
C ALA A 217 6.73 6.31 6.13
N MET A 218 7.03 5.01 6.19
CA MET A 218 6.46 4.10 7.19
C MET A 218 6.80 4.52 8.62
N LEU A 219 8.01 4.97 8.89
CA LEU A 219 8.41 5.46 10.22
C LEU A 219 7.61 6.69 10.68
N ARG A 220 6.93 7.42 9.78
CA ARG A 220 6.02 8.51 10.16
C ARG A 220 4.72 8.00 10.77
N GLN A 221 4.42 6.73 10.62
CA GLN A 221 3.20 6.08 11.11
C GLN A 221 3.48 5.28 12.40
N GLU A 222 4.16 5.90 13.36
CA GLU A 222 4.66 5.27 14.60
C GLU A 222 3.56 4.52 15.36
N SER A 223 2.34 5.07 15.42
CA SER A 223 1.22 4.45 16.13
C SER A 223 0.80 3.09 15.53
N GLN A 224 1.20 2.81 14.29
CA GLN A 224 0.86 1.59 13.56
C GLN A 224 2.05 0.64 13.43
N VAL A 225 3.24 1.15 13.19
CA VAL A 225 4.40 0.31 12.86
C VAL A 225 5.38 0.14 14.01
N GLY A 226 5.35 1.02 15.02
CA GLY A 226 6.36 1.03 16.09
C GLY A 226 6.48 -0.32 16.80
N ALA A 227 5.38 -0.86 17.30
CA ALA A 227 5.37 -2.16 17.97
C ALA A 227 5.75 -3.33 17.04
N LEU A 228 5.38 -3.27 15.75
CA LEU A 228 5.74 -4.29 14.77
C LEU A 228 7.24 -4.29 14.48
N ILE A 229 7.85 -3.11 14.38
CA ILE A 229 9.30 -2.96 14.20
C ILE A 229 10.05 -3.48 15.44
N ASP A 230 9.53 -3.20 16.65
CA ASP A 230 10.13 -3.69 17.88
C ASP A 230 10.10 -5.23 17.98
N ILE A 231 9.06 -5.87 17.45
CA ILE A 231 8.91 -7.33 17.43
C ILE A 231 9.77 -7.98 16.33
N ALA A 232 9.65 -7.49 15.09
CA ALA A 232 10.30 -8.10 13.93
C ALA A 232 11.77 -7.70 13.80
N GLY A 233 12.14 -6.53 14.28
CA GLY A 233 13.39 -5.86 14.01
C GLY A 233 13.37 -5.05 12.70
N PRO A 234 14.18 -3.98 12.61
CA PRO A 234 14.15 -3.05 11.49
C PRO A 234 14.49 -3.69 10.14
N ASP A 235 15.42 -4.64 10.12
CA ASP A 235 15.86 -5.29 8.88
C ASP A 235 14.76 -6.21 8.32
N ALA A 236 14.12 -7.00 9.18
CA ALA A 236 12.99 -7.84 8.79
C ALA A 236 11.78 -7.01 8.32
N PHE A 237 11.52 -5.89 8.99
CA PHE A 237 10.44 -5.00 8.59
C PHE A 237 10.72 -4.33 7.23
N ARG A 238 11.97 -3.98 6.92
CA ARG A 238 12.38 -3.49 5.59
C ARG A 238 12.16 -4.53 4.50
N GLU A 239 12.47 -5.80 4.76
CA GLU A 239 12.20 -6.90 3.82
C GLU A 239 10.70 -7.03 3.54
N LEU A 240 9.86 -6.87 4.56
CA LEU A 240 8.40 -6.85 4.41
C LEU A 240 7.96 -5.73 3.45
N LEU A 241 8.55 -4.55 3.54
CA LEU A 241 8.18 -3.37 2.74
C LEU A 241 8.71 -3.41 1.31
N ALA A 242 9.70 -4.25 1.01
CA ALA A 242 10.44 -4.20 -0.26
C ALA A 242 9.57 -4.55 -1.48
N THR A 243 8.52 -5.34 -1.34
CA THR A 243 7.70 -5.77 -2.47
C THR A 243 6.42 -4.94 -2.58
N GLU A 244 6.11 -4.50 -3.80
CA GLU A 244 4.82 -3.93 -4.17
C GLU A 244 4.27 -4.73 -5.35
N ALA A 245 3.10 -5.36 -5.16
CA ALA A 245 2.53 -6.29 -6.11
C ALA A 245 1.04 -6.02 -6.33
N PHE A 246 0.63 -6.01 -7.59
CA PHE A 246 -0.75 -5.76 -7.99
C PHE A 246 -1.15 -6.67 -9.16
N ARG A 247 -2.41 -7.08 -9.16
CA ARG A 247 -3.06 -7.79 -10.28
C ARG A 247 -3.98 -6.84 -11.03
N ASP A 248 -4.15 -7.05 -12.34
CA ASP A 248 -5.15 -6.32 -13.10
C ASP A 248 -6.55 -6.82 -12.73
N ALA A 249 -7.47 -5.91 -12.42
CA ALA A 249 -8.84 -6.27 -12.08
C ALA A 249 -9.59 -6.98 -13.23
N ALA A 250 -9.15 -6.80 -14.48
CA ALA A 250 -9.72 -7.49 -15.63
C ALA A 250 -9.45 -9.00 -15.63
N ASP A 251 -8.44 -9.47 -14.91
CA ASP A 251 -8.09 -10.89 -14.81
C ASP A 251 -8.96 -11.63 -13.78
N GLU A 252 -9.79 -10.91 -13.01
CA GLU A 252 -10.70 -11.47 -11.99
C GLU A 252 -12.18 -11.53 -12.42
N ALA A 253 -12.49 -11.21 -13.67
CA ALA A 253 -13.85 -11.10 -14.21
C ALA A 253 -14.39 -12.39 -14.82
#